data_2eea6c9c09288276713fd8fb9eba35ea
#
_entry.id   2eea6c9c09288276713fd8fb9eba35ea
#
_cell.length_a   1.000
_cell.length_b   1.000
_cell.length_c   1.000
_cell.angle_alpha   90.00
_cell.angle_beta   90.00
_cell.angle_gamma   90.00
#
_symmetry.space_group_name_H-M   'P 1'
#
loop_
_entity.id
_entity.type
_entity.pdbx_description
1 polymer ?
#
loop_
_entity_poly.entity_id
_entity_poly.type
_entity_poly.pdbx_seq_one_letter_code
_entity_poly.pdbx_strand_id
1 'polypeptide(L)'
;MPAGVTEATILVVDDTPALLDVVRTALQAEGYRCVTCLESREAVRLAQQERPDVIMLDVVMPEVSGWEVLSRLRSDPGFARTPVIVCTAYLAEALGRLAELRGPDQHLGLLPKPFELEELLEVVASVTAAALST
;
A
#
# COMPACT_ATOMS: atom_id res chain seq x y z
N MET A 1 23.85 8.30 -6.45
CA MET A 1 23.12 7.44 -5.59
C MET A 1 24.00 6.80 -4.55
N PRO A 2 23.72 7.02 -3.32
CA PRO A 2 24.53 6.41 -2.30
C PRO A 2 24.55 4.90 -2.46
N ALA A 3 25.68 4.33 -2.29
CA ALA A 3 25.81 2.90 -2.29
C ALA A 3 24.97 2.34 -1.16
N GLY A 4 24.33 1.24 -1.38
CA GLY A 4 23.56 0.58 -0.36
C GLY A 4 22.13 1.07 -0.22
N VAL A 5 21.73 2.04 -1.02
CA VAL A 5 20.33 2.41 -1.03
C VAL A 5 19.56 1.27 -1.68
N THR A 6 18.76 0.59 -0.89
CA THR A 6 17.91 -0.45 -1.41
C THR A 6 16.69 0.21 -2.02
N GLU A 7 16.48 -0.04 -3.29
CA GLU A 7 15.33 0.51 -3.96
C GLU A 7 14.11 -0.34 -3.63
N ALA A 8 13.39 0.08 -2.60
CA ALA A 8 12.17 -0.62 -2.23
C ALA A 8 11.12 -0.40 -3.30
N THR A 9 10.33 -1.42 -3.57
CA THR A 9 9.24 -1.37 -4.55
C THR A 9 7.92 -1.17 -3.82
N ILE A 10 7.20 -0.14 -4.23
CA ILE A 10 5.89 0.20 -3.67
C ILE A 10 4.84 -0.03 -4.75
N LEU A 11 3.85 -0.86 -4.46
CA LEU A 11 2.70 -1.03 -5.35
C LEU A 11 1.59 -0.12 -4.84
N VAL A 12 1.06 0.74 -5.70
CA VAL A 12 -0.01 1.67 -5.35
C VAL A 12 -1.27 1.29 -6.13
N VAL A 13 -2.31 0.92 -5.41
CA VAL A 13 -3.58 0.50 -6.01
C VAL A 13 -4.63 1.56 -5.71
N ASP A 14 -5.10 2.24 -6.75
CA ASP A 14 -6.10 3.32 -6.62
C ASP A 14 -6.71 3.54 -7.99
N ASP A 15 -8.00 3.79 -8.05
CA ASP A 15 -8.71 3.95 -9.31
C ASP A 15 -8.68 5.38 -9.87
N THR A 16 -7.94 6.28 -9.25
CA THR A 16 -7.83 7.67 -9.69
C THR A 16 -6.48 7.89 -10.39
N PRO A 17 -6.46 7.99 -11.72
CA PRO A 17 -5.19 8.14 -12.45
C PRO A 17 -4.36 9.33 -12.02
N ALA A 18 -5.00 10.46 -11.76
CA ALA A 18 -4.29 11.67 -11.34
C ALA A 18 -3.56 11.46 -10.02
N LEU A 19 -4.21 10.77 -9.08
CA LEU A 19 -3.59 10.48 -7.79
C LEU A 19 -2.40 9.54 -7.97
N LEU A 20 -2.55 8.51 -8.81
CA LEU A 20 -1.45 7.58 -9.07
C LEU A 20 -0.23 8.30 -9.65
N ASP A 21 -0.45 9.26 -10.56
CA ASP A 21 0.66 10.01 -11.14
C ASP A 21 1.40 10.82 -10.09
N VAL A 22 0.66 11.51 -9.23
CA VAL A 22 1.25 12.35 -8.19
C VAL A 22 2.03 11.48 -7.19
N VAL A 23 1.41 10.40 -6.76
CA VAL A 23 2.04 9.49 -5.78
C VAL A 23 3.29 8.85 -6.37
N ARG A 24 3.20 8.37 -7.61
CA ARG A 24 4.35 7.76 -8.28
C ARG A 24 5.50 8.75 -8.38
N THR A 25 5.22 9.97 -8.81
CA THR A 25 6.25 10.99 -8.95
C THR A 25 6.94 11.27 -7.61
N ALA A 26 6.14 11.41 -6.55
CA ALA A 26 6.68 11.67 -5.21
C ALA A 26 7.54 10.52 -4.70
N LEU A 27 7.07 9.28 -4.88
CA LEU A 27 7.81 8.11 -4.42
C LEU A 27 9.11 7.91 -5.20
N GLN A 28 9.06 8.11 -6.51
CA GLN A 28 10.26 7.99 -7.34
C GLN A 28 11.30 9.03 -6.98
N ALA A 29 10.86 10.24 -6.64
CA ALA A 29 11.76 11.30 -6.21
C ALA A 29 12.51 10.93 -4.93
N GLU A 30 11.92 10.07 -4.10
CA GLU A 30 12.54 9.60 -2.86
C GLU A 30 13.36 8.32 -3.05
N GLY A 31 13.48 7.84 -4.27
CA GLY A 31 14.30 6.67 -4.55
C GLY A 31 13.56 5.34 -4.58
N TYR A 32 12.24 5.35 -4.42
CA TYR A 32 11.47 4.12 -4.48
C TYR A 32 11.15 3.75 -5.92
N ARG A 33 11.04 2.45 -6.17
CA ARG A 33 10.46 1.97 -7.41
C ARG A 33 8.96 1.90 -7.18
N CYS A 34 8.18 2.53 -8.05
CA CYS A 34 6.73 2.60 -7.87
C CYS A 34 6.00 1.93 -9.02
N VAL A 35 5.14 0.99 -8.68
CA VAL A 35 4.27 0.31 -9.64
C VAL A 35 2.84 0.73 -9.31
N THR A 36 2.08 1.14 -10.33
CA THR A 36 0.71 1.60 -10.12
C THR A 36 -0.30 0.62 -10.67
N CYS A 37 -1.46 0.57 -10.07
CA CYS A 37 -2.54 -0.32 -10.47
C CYS A 37 -3.87 0.43 -10.38
N LEU A 38 -4.55 0.58 -11.51
CA LEU A 38 -5.84 1.28 -11.58
C LEU A 38 -7.03 0.37 -11.26
N GLU A 39 -6.87 -0.93 -11.42
CA GLU A 39 -7.98 -1.86 -11.27
C GLU A 39 -7.72 -2.84 -10.14
N SER A 40 -8.60 -2.81 -9.16
CA SER A 40 -8.44 -3.65 -7.98
C SER A 40 -8.37 -5.15 -8.31
N ARG A 41 -9.08 -5.58 -9.34
CA ARG A 41 -9.08 -7.00 -9.73
C ARG A 41 -7.73 -7.48 -10.24
N GLU A 42 -6.85 -6.54 -10.63
CA GLU A 42 -5.51 -6.88 -11.10
C GLU A 42 -4.45 -6.79 -10.00
N ALA A 43 -4.85 -6.31 -8.84
CA ALA A 43 -3.89 -5.98 -7.78
C ALA A 43 -3.10 -7.20 -7.28
N VAL A 44 -3.77 -8.30 -7.03
CA VAL A 44 -3.11 -9.50 -6.51
C VAL A 44 -2.14 -10.06 -7.55
N ARG A 45 -2.58 -10.14 -8.79
CA ARG A 45 -1.74 -10.63 -9.88
C ARG A 45 -0.49 -9.76 -10.05
N LEU A 46 -0.68 -8.46 -10.01
CA LEU A 46 0.42 -7.52 -10.16
C LEU A 46 1.39 -7.61 -8.98
N ALA A 47 0.85 -7.79 -7.77
CA ALA A 47 1.69 -8.00 -6.60
C ALA A 47 2.55 -9.27 -6.75
N GLN A 48 1.94 -10.34 -7.25
CA GLN A 48 2.67 -11.59 -7.47
C GLN A 48 3.78 -11.42 -8.51
N GLN A 49 3.53 -10.62 -9.52
CA GLN A 49 4.50 -10.37 -10.58
C GLN A 49 5.63 -9.46 -10.13
N GLU A 50 5.30 -8.38 -9.42
CA GLU A 50 6.27 -7.34 -9.08
C GLU A 50 6.94 -7.49 -7.72
N ARG A 51 6.38 -8.33 -6.85
CA ARG A 51 6.94 -8.59 -5.52
C ARG A 51 7.23 -7.30 -4.73
N PRO A 52 6.23 -6.45 -4.51
CA PRO A 52 6.47 -5.19 -3.81
C PRO A 52 6.84 -5.40 -2.35
N ASP A 53 7.60 -4.45 -1.83
CA ASP A 53 7.97 -4.43 -0.42
C ASP A 53 6.88 -3.81 0.43
N VAL A 54 6.09 -2.91 -0.16
CA VAL A 54 4.97 -2.25 0.51
C VAL A 54 3.84 -2.08 -0.51
N ILE A 55 2.61 -2.22 -0.06
CA ILE A 55 1.43 -2.03 -0.90
C ILE A 55 0.58 -0.91 -0.31
N MET A 56 0.30 0.13 -1.10
CA MET A 56 -0.66 1.15 -0.75
C MET A 56 -1.96 0.77 -1.43
N LEU A 57 -3.04 0.73 -0.68
CA LEU A 57 -4.29 0.15 -1.16
C LEU A 57 -5.48 1.04 -0.82
N ASP A 58 -6.14 1.56 -1.84
CA ASP A 58 -7.42 2.23 -1.69
C ASP A 58 -8.47 1.15 -1.46
N VAL A 59 -9.26 1.30 -0.42
CA VAL A 59 -10.25 0.27 -0.09
C VAL A 59 -11.62 0.52 -0.71
N VAL A 60 -11.85 1.71 -1.24
CA VAL A 60 -13.11 2.03 -1.91
C VAL A 60 -12.88 2.08 -3.41
N MET A 61 -13.04 0.97 -4.07
CA MET A 61 -12.84 0.84 -5.51
C MET A 61 -13.98 0.06 -6.13
N PRO A 62 -14.30 0.32 -7.42
CA PRO A 62 -15.33 -0.44 -8.10
C PRO A 62 -14.92 -1.89 -8.31
N GLU A 63 -15.89 -2.75 -8.51
CA GLU A 63 -15.75 -4.19 -8.73
C GLU A 63 -15.26 -4.94 -7.52
N VAL A 64 -13.97 -4.94 -7.26
CA VAL A 64 -13.39 -5.63 -6.11
C VAL A 64 -12.93 -4.59 -5.10
N SER A 65 -13.44 -4.66 -3.89
CA SER A 65 -13.05 -3.70 -2.87
C SER A 65 -11.60 -3.94 -2.42
N GLY A 66 -10.96 -2.90 -1.93
CA GLY A 66 -9.62 -3.05 -1.39
C GLY A 66 -9.57 -4.01 -0.21
N TRP A 67 -10.67 -4.12 0.54
CA TRP A 67 -10.73 -5.06 1.66
C TRP A 67 -10.63 -6.50 1.17
N GLU A 68 -11.24 -6.79 0.03
CA GLU A 68 -11.15 -8.13 -0.55
C GLU A 68 -9.74 -8.37 -1.08
N VAL A 69 -9.12 -7.36 -1.67
CA VAL A 69 -7.73 -7.46 -2.11
C VAL A 69 -6.83 -7.77 -0.93
N LEU A 70 -7.01 -7.06 0.18
CA LEU A 70 -6.23 -7.29 1.40
C LEU A 70 -6.41 -8.72 1.90
N SER A 71 -7.66 -9.20 1.92
CA SER A 71 -7.96 -10.56 2.35
C SER A 71 -7.23 -11.60 1.50
N ARG A 72 -7.24 -11.40 0.19
CA ARG A 72 -6.56 -12.32 -0.73
C ARG A 72 -5.06 -12.30 -0.53
N LEU A 73 -4.49 -11.12 -0.32
CA LEU A 73 -3.06 -10.99 -0.06
C LEU A 73 -2.66 -11.71 1.22
N ARG A 74 -3.45 -11.53 2.28
CA ARG A 74 -3.14 -12.18 3.56
C ARG A 74 -3.30 -13.69 3.53
N SER A 75 -4.07 -14.21 2.56
CA SER A 75 -4.23 -15.64 2.38
C SER A 75 -3.06 -16.26 1.60
N ASP A 76 -2.25 -15.43 0.96
CA ASP A 76 -1.10 -15.90 0.20
C ASP A 76 0.13 -15.84 1.10
N PRO A 77 0.82 -16.96 1.35
CA PRO A 77 2.00 -16.98 2.22
C PRO A 77 3.07 -15.97 1.79
N GLY A 78 3.15 -15.67 0.49
CA GLY A 78 4.12 -14.71 -0.02
C GLY A 78 3.85 -13.27 0.41
N PHE A 79 2.61 -12.98 0.84
CA PHE A 79 2.22 -11.63 1.24
C PHE A 79 1.64 -11.55 2.64
N ALA A 80 1.73 -12.64 3.40
CA ALA A 80 1.15 -12.67 4.73
C ALA A 80 1.73 -11.59 5.66
N ARG A 81 2.94 -11.15 5.40
CA ARG A 81 3.64 -10.16 6.22
C ARG A 81 4.01 -8.90 5.48
N THR A 82 3.60 -8.77 4.23
CA THR A 82 3.90 -7.57 3.45
C THR A 82 3.13 -6.39 4.03
N PRO A 83 3.81 -5.28 4.35
CA PRO A 83 3.13 -4.10 4.87
C PRO A 83 2.12 -3.56 3.85
N VAL A 84 0.92 -3.27 4.32
CA VAL A 84 -0.14 -2.67 3.51
C VAL A 84 -0.57 -1.38 4.16
N ILE A 85 -0.58 -0.29 3.39
CA ILE A 85 -1.05 1.01 3.85
C ILE A 85 -2.45 1.18 3.28
N VAL A 86 -3.46 1.15 4.15
CA VAL A 86 -4.85 1.33 3.73
C VAL A 86 -5.13 2.82 3.59
N CYS A 87 -5.57 3.23 2.40
CA CYS A 87 -5.89 4.63 2.10
C CYS A 87 -7.39 4.76 1.90
N THR A 88 -8.01 5.72 2.58
CA THR A 88 -9.45 5.89 2.45
C THR A 88 -9.91 7.26 2.93
N ALA A 89 -10.96 7.78 2.29
CA ALA A 89 -11.65 8.98 2.74
C ALA A 89 -12.65 8.64 3.85
N TYR A 90 -12.92 7.37 4.11
CA TYR A 90 -13.92 6.91 5.08
C TYR A 90 -13.25 6.31 6.31
N LEU A 91 -12.63 7.19 7.10
CA LEU A 91 -11.81 6.79 8.22
C LEU A 91 -12.57 5.93 9.25
N ALA A 92 -13.77 6.35 9.63
CA ALA A 92 -14.54 5.61 10.64
C ALA A 92 -14.85 4.18 10.20
N GLU A 93 -15.21 4.00 8.94
CA GLU A 93 -15.49 2.69 8.39
C GLU A 93 -14.21 1.84 8.38
N ALA A 94 -13.10 2.46 7.97
CA ALA A 94 -11.83 1.75 7.94
C ALA A 94 -11.40 1.29 9.32
N LEU A 95 -11.55 2.15 10.33
CA LEU A 95 -11.21 1.78 11.70
C LEU A 95 -12.06 0.62 12.20
N GLY A 96 -13.35 0.62 11.84
CA GLY A 96 -14.23 -0.48 12.19
C GLY A 96 -13.82 -1.78 11.53
N ARG A 97 -13.47 -1.73 10.25
CA ARG A 97 -13.01 -2.90 9.52
C ARG A 97 -11.70 -3.44 10.08
N LEU A 98 -10.76 -2.56 10.38
CA LEU A 98 -9.49 -2.99 10.95
C LEU A 98 -9.69 -3.64 12.31
N ALA A 99 -10.64 -3.15 13.10
CA ALA A 99 -10.95 -3.76 14.38
C ALA A 99 -11.52 -5.17 14.22
N GLU A 100 -12.30 -5.40 13.16
CA GLU A 100 -12.87 -6.71 12.87
C GLU A 100 -11.80 -7.70 12.42
N LEU A 101 -10.76 -7.19 11.78
CA LEU A 101 -9.66 -8.02 11.30
C LEU A 101 -8.71 -8.44 12.40
N ARG A 102 -9.10 -8.21 13.66
CA ARG A 102 -8.30 -8.45 14.77
C ARG A 102 -7.45 -9.62 14.70
N GLY A 103 -6.57 -9.69 15.44
CA GLY A 103 -5.59 -10.68 15.47
C GLY A 103 -4.27 -10.02 15.18
N PRO A 104 -3.25 -10.79 14.90
CA PRO A 104 -1.89 -10.29 14.90
C PRO A 104 -1.43 -9.59 13.62
N ASP A 105 -2.32 -9.05 12.82
CA ASP A 105 -1.85 -8.35 11.63
C ASP A 105 -1.28 -6.99 12.04
N GLN A 106 0.02 -6.99 12.26
CA GLN A 106 0.76 -5.80 12.66
C GLN A 106 1.38 -5.09 11.47
N HIS A 107 1.06 -5.55 10.27
CA HIS A 107 1.63 -5.02 9.05
C HIS A 107 0.65 -4.15 8.27
N LEU A 108 -0.22 -3.47 8.99
CA LEU A 108 -1.20 -2.55 8.39
C LEU A 108 -0.93 -1.13 8.85
N GLY A 109 -0.89 -0.22 7.90
CA GLY A 109 -0.86 1.20 8.17
C GLY A 109 -2.14 1.83 7.67
N LEU A 110 -2.41 3.05 8.09
CA LEU A 110 -3.60 3.78 7.67
C LEU A 110 -3.21 5.19 7.25
N LEU A 111 -3.69 5.60 6.08
CA LEU A 111 -3.45 6.94 5.58
C LEU A 111 -4.79 7.53 5.12
N PRO A 112 -5.41 8.37 5.94
CA PRO A 112 -6.69 8.96 5.58
C PRO A 112 -6.56 9.92 4.40
N LYS A 113 -7.56 9.94 3.53
CA LYS A 113 -7.67 10.91 2.45
C LYS A 113 -8.54 12.09 2.91
N PRO A 114 -8.25 13.29 2.49
CA PRO A 114 -7.09 13.70 1.72
C PRO A 114 -5.83 13.75 2.57
N PHE A 115 -4.70 13.44 1.97
CA PHE A 115 -3.43 13.48 2.70
C PHE A 115 -2.47 14.43 1.98
N GLU A 116 -1.51 14.95 2.74
CA GLU A 116 -0.42 15.73 2.17
C GLU A 116 0.66 14.75 1.71
N LEU A 117 1.42 15.14 0.69
CA LEU A 117 2.51 14.28 0.22
C LEU A 117 3.53 13.98 1.31
N GLU A 118 3.74 14.93 2.21
CA GLU A 118 4.66 14.72 3.33
C GLU A 118 4.18 13.59 4.23
N GLU A 119 2.87 13.53 4.48
CA GLU A 119 2.30 12.45 5.29
C GLU A 119 2.49 11.10 4.62
N LEU A 120 2.24 11.06 3.31
CA LEU A 120 2.44 9.85 2.52
C LEU A 120 3.88 9.37 2.64
N LEU A 121 4.84 10.27 2.41
CA LEU A 121 6.24 9.91 2.42
C LEU A 121 6.70 9.45 3.80
N GLU A 122 6.17 10.07 4.86
CA GLU A 122 6.49 9.66 6.22
C GLU A 122 5.98 8.25 6.53
N VAL A 123 4.73 7.97 6.14
CA VAL A 123 4.14 6.65 6.38
C VAL A 123 4.91 5.58 5.61
N VAL A 124 5.20 5.86 4.34
CA VAL A 124 5.94 4.91 3.50
C VAL A 124 7.33 4.66 4.07
N ALA A 125 8.02 5.72 4.47
CA ALA A 125 9.37 5.58 5.04
C ALA A 125 9.34 4.76 6.33
N SER A 126 8.38 5.03 7.19
CA SER A 126 8.24 4.32 8.46
C SER A 126 7.97 2.83 8.25
N VAL A 127 7.04 2.51 7.36
CA VAL A 127 6.66 1.14 7.08
C VAL A 127 7.80 0.39 6.40
N THR A 128 8.50 1.05 5.48
CA THR A 128 9.62 0.45 4.77
C THR A 128 10.77 0.16 5.72
N ALA A 129 11.09 1.09 6.61
CA ALA A 129 12.14 0.90 7.60
C ALA A 129 11.83 -0.28 8.51
N ALA A 130 10.59 -0.40 8.96
CA ALA A 130 10.17 -1.51 9.81
C ALA A 130 10.29 -2.85 9.06
N ALA A 131 9.91 -2.88 7.80
CA ALA A 131 9.99 -4.10 6.99
C ALA A 131 11.43 -4.53 6.77
N LEU A 132 12.31 -3.57 6.52
CA LEU A 132 13.72 -3.88 6.23
C LEU A 132 14.53 -4.22 7.48
N SER A 133 14.02 -3.87 8.65
CA SER A 133 14.75 -4.12 9.90
C SER A 133 14.45 -5.50 10.52
N THR A 134 13.56 -6.28 9.90
CA THR A 134 13.22 -7.61 10.45
C THR A 134 13.95 -8.75 9.76
#